data_daafb0d344d05da153bcbfd4aecea9e6
#
_entry.id   daafb0d344d05da153bcbfd4aecea9e6
#
_cell.length_a   1.000
_cell.length_b   1.000
_cell.length_c   1.000
_cell.angle_alpha   90.00
_cell.angle_beta   90.00
_cell.angle_gamma   90.00
#
_symmetry.space_group_name_H-M   'P 1'
#
loop_
_entity.id
_entity.type
_entity.pdbx_description
1 polymer ?
#
loop_
_entity_poly.entity_id
_entity_poly.type
_entity_poly.pdbx_seq_one_letter_code
_entity_poly.pdbx_strand_id
1 'polypeptide(L)'
;MIKNVRGIFVVLMMISFVSFSFVGKDTPTEGLSIGDKAPEFNICGEKQLINLKDLQGKYVLLSFWASYDAPSRMQNATLSNAVKKAGNVEMVSVSFDEYKSVFTETIKQDQISTSK
;
A
#
# COMPACT_ATOMS: atom_id res chain seq x y z
N MET A 1 27.70 -9.07 53.91
CA MET A 1 27.83 -8.83 52.49
C MET A 1 26.84 -9.58 51.61
N ILE A 2 26.42 -10.79 51.98
CA ILE A 2 25.52 -11.60 51.15
C ILE A 2 24.02 -11.31 51.40
N LYS A 3 23.68 -10.61 52.47
CA LYS A 3 22.26 -10.34 52.84
C LYS A 3 21.50 -9.40 51.87
N ASN A 4 22.19 -8.59 51.09
CA ASN A 4 21.58 -7.60 50.20
C ASN A 4 21.54 -7.99 48.72
N VAL A 5 22.10 -9.15 48.35
CA VAL A 5 22.17 -9.60 46.94
C VAL A 5 20.77 -9.88 46.38
N ARG A 6 19.86 -10.41 47.20
CA ARG A 6 18.46 -10.63 46.79
C ARG A 6 17.73 -9.33 46.51
N GLY A 7 17.96 -8.28 47.28
CA GLY A 7 17.37 -6.96 47.07
C GLY A 7 17.93 -6.30 45.82
N ILE A 8 19.24 -6.41 45.58
CA ILE A 8 19.88 -5.87 44.39
C ILE A 8 19.38 -6.58 43.10
N PHE A 9 19.19 -7.90 43.15
CA PHE A 9 18.64 -8.67 42.03
C PHE A 9 17.21 -8.27 41.69
N VAL A 10 16.37 -8.05 42.69
CA VAL A 10 14.98 -7.61 42.50
C VAL A 10 14.93 -6.20 41.91
N VAL A 11 15.78 -5.29 42.35
CA VAL A 11 15.88 -3.91 41.83
C VAL A 11 16.37 -3.92 40.37
N LEU A 12 17.39 -4.71 40.04
CA LEU A 12 17.89 -4.86 38.69
C LEU A 12 16.84 -5.46 37.75
N MET A 13 16.06 -6.43 38.23
CA MET A 13 14.97 -7.04 37.46
C MET A 13 13.83 -6.05 37.23
N MET A 14 13.50 -5.21 38.20
CA MET A 14 12.50 -4.13 38.03
C MET A 14 12.95 -3.06 37.04
N ILE A 15 14.20 -2.67 37.04
CA ILE A 15 14.77 -1.71 36.10
C ILE A 15 14.74 -2.28 34.67
N SER A 16 14.99 -3.58 34.50
CA SER A 16 14.90 -4.26 33.20
C SER A 16 13.48 -4.26 32.62
N PHE A 17 12.45 -4.40 33.44
CA PHE A 17 11.04 -4.32 32.99
C PHE A 17 10.61 -2.92 32.58
N VAL A 18 11.13 -1.87 33.19
CA VAL A 18 10.82 -0.47 32.84
C VAL A 18 11.44 -0.10 31.49
N SER A 19 12.57 -0.68 31.12
CA SER A 19 13.23 -0.40 29.83
C SER A 19 12.47 -0.95 28.61
N PHE A 20 11.60 -1.95 28.78
CA PHE A 20 10.78 -2.50 27.70
C PHE A 20 9.52 -1.68 27.38
N SER A 21 9.16 -0.71 28.21
CA SER A 21 7.94 0.08 28.04
C SER A 21 8.10 1.28 27.10
N PHE A 22 9.30 1.56 26.59
CA PHE A 22 9.60 2.69 25.70
C PHE A 22 9.78 2.28 24.23
N VAL A 23 9.11 1.23 23.77
CA VAL A 23 8.88 1.07 22.34
C VAL A 23 7.74 2.02 21.97
N GLY A 24 8.08 3.25 21.67
CA GLY A 24 7.14 4.20 21.09
C GLY A 24 6.54 3.53 19.84
N LYS A 25 5.23 3.36 19.79
CA LYS A 25 4.54 3.15 18.53
C LYS A 25 4.77 4.42 17.72
N ASP A 26 5.71 4.37 16.80
CA ASP A 26 5.85 5.39 15.79
C ASP A 26 4.50 5.47 15.08
N THR A 27 3.79 6.57 15.28
CA THR A 27 2.57 6.84 14.51
C THR A 27 3.02 6.99 13.07
N PRO A 28 2.46 6.20 12.14
CA PRO A 28 2.86 6.29 10.74
C PRO A 28 2.70 7.72 10.25
N THR A 29 3.80 8.33 9.84
CA THR A 29 3.78 9.63 9.16
C THR A 29 3.20 9.43 7.76
N GLU A 30 2.50 10.44 7.26
CA GLU A 30 2.01 10.42 5.89
C GLU A 30 3.19 10.63 4.94
N GLY A 31 3.38 9.72 3.97
CA GLY A 31 4.52 9.78 3.07
C GLY A 31 4.54 8.66 2.03
N LEU A 32 5.68 8.53 1.36
CA LEU A 32 5.90 7.56 0.29
C LEU A 32 6.95 6.50 0.65
N SER A 33 7.49 6.54 1.85
CA SER A 33 8.46 5.56 2.32
C SER A 33 7.76 4.28 2.79
N ILE A 34 8.52 3.18 2.83
CA ILE A 34 7.99 1.92 3.33
C ILE A 34 7.63 2.07 4.81
N GLY A 35 6.39 1.76 5.15
CA GLY A 35 5.84 1.90 6.50
C GLY A 35 5.06 3.20 6.73
N ASP A 36 5.14 4.17 5.83
CA ASP A 36 4.35 5.39 5.89
C ASP A 36 2.88 5.12 5.54
N LYS A 37 2.01 5.96 6.08
CA LYS A 37 0.62 6.01 5.65
C LYS A 37 0.55 6.68 4.27
N ALA A 38 -0.08 6.01 3.32
CA ALA A 38 -0.26 6.56 1.98
C ALA A 38 -1.03 7.89 2.01
N PRO A 39 -0.60 8.89 1.22
CA PRO A 39 -1.34 10.15 1.07
C PRO A 39 -2.75 9.91 0.56
N GLU A 40 -3.68 10.74 0.98
CA GLU A 40 -5.04 10.70 0.45
C GLU A 40 -5.09 11.33 -0.94
N PHE A 41 -5.63 10.61 -1.90
CA PHE A 41 -5.87 11.13 -3.23
C PHE A 41 -7.17 10.59 -3.81
N ASN A 42 -7.74 11.37 -4.70
CA ASN A 42 -8.92 10.99 -5.45
C ASN A 42 -8.56 10.90 -6.94
N ILE A 43 -8.94 9.80 -7.57
CA ILE A 43 -8.72 9.58 -9.00
C ILE A 43 -10.08 9.53 -9.69
N CYS A 44 -10.19 10.23 -10.82
CA CYS A 44 -11.36 10.10 -11.69
C CYS A 44 -11.33 8.71 -12.35
N GLY A 45 -12.11 7.79 -11.84
CA GLY A 45 -12.31 6.50 -12.46
C GLY A 45 -13.21 6.58 -13.71
N GLU A 46 -13.32 5.48 -14.42
CA GLU A 46 -14.14 5.43 -15.65
C GLU A 46 -15.63 5.71 -15.39
N LYS A 47 -16.14 5.25 -14.25
CA LYS A 47 -17.56 5.39 -13.86
C LYS A 47 -17.78 6.22 -12.61
N GLN A 48 -16.77 6.36 -11.76
CA GLN A 48 -16.89 7.04 -10.47
C GLN A 48 -15.55 7.54 -9.96
N LEU A 49 -15.59 8.49 -9.03
CA LEU A 49 -14.41 8.93 -8.29
C LEU A 49 -13.92 7.79 -7.38
N ILE A 50 -12.65 7.45 -7.49
CA ILE A 50 -12.00 6.45 -6.62
C ILE A 50 -11.25 7.18 -5.52
N ASN A 51 -11.62 6.89 -4.27
CA ASN A 51 -10.92 7.39 -3.10
C ASN A 51 -10.13 6.22 -2.47
N LEU A 52 -8.87 6.46 -2.13
CA LEU A 52 -8.02 5.43 -1.53
C LEU A 52 -8.57 4.92 -0.19
N LYS A 53 -9.29 5.76 0.56
CA LYS A 53 -9.95 5.35 1.81
C LYS A 53 -10.98 4.24 1.63
N ASP A 54 -11.66 4.22 0.49
CA ASP A 54 -12.71 3.22 0.23
C ASP A 54 -12.13 1.82 0.03
N LEU A 55 -10.80 1.73 -0.16
CA LEU A 55 -10.05 0.50 -0.35
C LEU A 55 -9.37 0.01 0.94
N GLN A 56 -9.63 0.63 2.08
CA GLN A 56 -9.07 0.19 3.36
C GLN A 56 -9.50 -1.25 3.69
N GLY A 57 -8.58 -2.00 4.30
CA GLY A 57 -8.79 -3.41 4.65
C GLY A 57 -8.37 -4.40 3.56
N LYS A 58 -7.93 -3.92 2.40
CA LYS A 58 -7.38 -4.72 1.30
C LYS A 58 -5.96 -4.29 0.98
N TYR A 59 -5.20 -5.20 0.37
CA TYR A 59 -3.95 -4.81 -0.28
C TYR A 59 -4.27 -4.06 -1.57
N VAL A 60 -3.68 -2.89 -1.75
CA VAL A 60 -3.89 -2.06 -2.95
C VAL A 60 -2.61 -2.01 -3.75
N LEU A 61 -2.67 -2.45 -5.00
CA LEU A 61 -1.61 -2.30 -5.98
C LEU A 61 -1.90 -1.08 -6.85
N LEU A 62 -1.13 -0.01 -6.66
CA LEU A 62 -1.22 1.19 -7.47
C LEU A 62 -0.22 1.09 -8.62
N SER A 63 -0.70 1.15 -9.87
CA SER A 63 0.11 1.08 -11.08
C SER A 63 -0.11 2.31 -11.95
N PHE A 64 0.97 2.86 -12.49
CA PHE A 64 0.95 3.98 -13.42
C PHE A 64 1.42 3.51 -14.80
N TRP A 65 0.71 3.90 -15.85
CA TRP A 65 1.00 3.48 -17.21
C TRP A 65 0.48 4.46 -18.25
N ALA A 66 0.84 4.24 -19.51
CA ALA A 66 0.29 4.98 -20.65
C ALA A 66 0.19 4.07 -21.88
N SER A 67 -0.79 4.30 -22.73
CA SER A 67 -1.01 3.49 -23.93
C SER A 67 0.12 3.56 -24.94
N TYR A 68 0.84 4.69 -24.98
CA TYR A 68 1.97 4.94 -25.87
C TYR A 68 3.30 4.40 -25.34
N ASP A 69 3.37 3.98 -24.05
CA ASP A 69 4.56 3.39 -23.45
C ASP A 69 4.42 1.87 -23.37
N ALA A 70 4.97 1.19 -24.37
CA ALA A 70 4.81 -0.26 -24.51
C ALA A 70 5.27 -1.07 -23.28
N PRO A 71 6.41 -0.77 -22.63
CA PRO A 71 6.78 -1.48 -21.40
C PRO A 71 5.78 -1.33 -20.28
N SER A 72 5.32 -0.13 -19.96
CA SER A 72 4.36 0.10 -18.87
C SER A 72 2.99 -0.51 -19.18
N ARG A 73 2.57 -0.47 -20.43
CA ARG A 73 1.34 -1.10 -20.92
C ARG A 73 1.38 -2.63 -20.72
N MET A 74 2.48 -3.27 -21.12
CA MET A 74 2.68 -4.71 -20.94
C MET A 74 2.73 -5.10 -19.46
N GLN A 75 3.44 -4.32 -18.65
CA GLN A 75 3.51 -4.52 -17.20
C GLN A 75 2.13 -4.41 -16.55
N ASN A 76 1.34 -3.40 -16.93
CA ASN A 76 -0.01 -3.20 -16.41
C ASN A 76 -0.93 -4.39 -16.74
N ALA A 77 -0.89 -4.92 -17.94
CA ALA A 77 -1.64 -6.10 -18.34
C ALA A 77 -1.22 -7.35 -17.54
N THR A 78 0.08 -7.54 -17.34
CA THR A 78 0.64 -8.65 -16.55
C THR A 78 0.19 -8.58 -15.09
N LEU A 79 0.30 -7.40 -14.47
CA LEU A 79 -0.14 -7.16 -13.09
C LEU A 79 -1.65 -7.37 -12.93
N SER A 80 -2.46 -6.89 -13.87
CA SER A 80 -3.90 -7.09 -13.86
C SER A 80 -4.27 -8.58 -13.85
N ASN A 81 -3.60 -9.39 -14.64
CA ASN A 81 -3.80 -10.83 -14.66
C ASN A 81 -3.35 -11.52 -13.36
N ALA A 82 -2.24 -11.08 -12.77
CA ALA A 82 -1.75 -11.61 -11.50
C ALA A 82 -2.71 -11.29 -10.34
N VAL A 83 -3.23 -10.06 -10.29
CA VAL A 83 -4.17 -9.62 -9.25
C VAL A 83 -5.49 -10.40 -9.30
N LYS A 84 -5.99 -10.71 -10.50
CA LYS A 84 -7.20 -11.56 -10.66
C LYS A 84 -7.06 -12.91 -9.96
N LYS A 85 -5.85 -13.49 -9.98
CA LYS A 85 -5.57 -14.77 -9.36
C LYS A 85 -5.37 -14.68 -7.84
N ALA A 86 -4.91 -13.54 -7.34
CA ALA A 86 -4.58 -13.35 -5.93
C ALA A 86 -5.82 -13.22 -5.02
N GLY A 87 -6.91 -12.65 -5.51
CA GLY A 87 -8.21 -12.56 -4.82
C GLY A 87 -8.31 -11.56 -3.66
N ASN A 88 -7.20 -11.24 -3.00
CA ASN A 88 -7.15 -10.33 -1.84
C ASN A 88 -6.45 -9.00 -2.13
N VAL A 89 -6.12 -8.74 -3.37
CA VAL A 89 -5.46 -7.53 -3.83
C VAL A 89 -6.40 -6.77 -4.75
N GLU A 90 -6.57 -5.47 -4.48
CA GLU A 90 -7.29 -4.55 -5.35
C GLU A 90 -6.30 -3.78 -6.21
N MET A 91 -6.48 -3.73 -7.51
CA MET A 91 -5.59 -2.99 -8.41
C MET A 91 -6.22 -1.69 -8.82
N VAL A 92 -5.52 -0.58 -8.57
CA VAL A 92 -5.84 0.74 -9.09
C VAL A 92 -4.81 1.08 -10.17
N SER A 93 -5.26 1.11 -11.41
CA SER A 93 -4.43 1.36 -12.58
C SER A 93 -4.70 2.76 -13.11
N VAL A 94 -3.71 3.62 -13.05
CA VAL A 94 -3.80 5.03 -13.42
C VAL A 94 -3.11 5.26 -14.75
N SER A 95 -3.85 5.74 -15.74
CA SER A 95 -3.32 6.09 -17.05
C SER A 95 -2.94 7.56 -17.12
N PHE A 96 -1.83 7.83 -17.78
CA PHE A 96 -1.40 9.18 -18.19
C PHE A 96 -1.90 9.56 -19.60
N ASP A 97 -2.80 8.78 -20.18
CA ASP A 97 -3.35 9.10 -21.49
C ASP A 97 -4.19 10.38 -21.45
N GLU A 98 -3.91 11.29 -22.36
CA GLU A 98 -4.62 12.56 -22.48
C GLU A 98 -6.09 12.38 -22.92
N TYR A 99 -6.33 11.39 -23.79
CA TYR A 99 -7.64 11.13 -24.35
C TYR A 99 -8.29 9.89 -23.76
N LYS A 100 -9.47 10.06 -23.16
CA LYS A 100 -10.23 8.97 -22.59
C LYS A 100 -10.55 7.85 -23.60
N SER A 101 -10.75 8.20 -24.87
CA SER A 101 -11.01 7.23 -25.94
C SER A 101 -9.83 6.26 -26.14
N VAL A 102 -8.60 6.78 -26.11
CA VAL A 102 -7.38 5.98 -26.25
C VAL A 102 -7.22 5.04 -25.06
N PHE A 103 -7.41 5.54 -23.86
CA PHE A 103 -7.41 4.76 -22.63
C PHE A 103 -8.43 3.61 -22.69
N THR A 104 -9.67 3.91 -23.02
CA THR A 104 -10.75 2.91 -23.06
C THR A 104 -10.48 1.84 -24.10
N GLU A 105 -10.01 2.21 -25.29
CA GLU A 105 -9.68 1.26 -26.35
C GLU A 105 -8.51 0.35 -25.96
N THR A 106 -7.48 0.92 -25.33
CA THR A 106 -6.32 0.14 -24.88
C THR A 106 -6.68 -0.87 -23.80
N ILE A 107 -7.48 -0.48 -22.81
CA ILE A 107 -7.99 -1.40 -21.78
C ILE A 107 -8.74 -2.57 -22.41
N LYS A 108 -9.55 -2.29 -23.41
CA LYS A 108 -10.34 -3.31 -24.11
C LYS A 108 -9.46 -4.25 -24.92
N GLN A 109 -8.48 -3.72 -25.66
CA GLN A 109 -7.53 -4.52 -26.45
C GLN A 109 -6.66 -5.42 -25.56
N ASP A 110 -6.17 -4.91 -24.46
CA ASP A 110 -5.27 -5.62 -23.55
C ASP A 110 -6.03 -6.50 -22.53
N GLN A 111 -7.35 -6.50 -22.58
CA GLN A 111 -8.23 -7.25 -21.66
C GLN A 111 -7.93 -6.95 -20.19
N ILE A 112 -7.55 -5.72 -19.89
CA ILE A 112 -7.22 -5.28 -18.54
C ILE A 112 -8.54 -5.21 -17.76
N SER A 113 -8.67 -6.02 -16.70
CA SER A 113 -9.73 -5.82 -15.74
C SER A 113 -9.17 -4.99 -14.60
N THR A 114 -9.36 -3.71 -14.70
CA THR A 114 -9.23 -2.85 -13.53
C THR A 114 -10.48 -3.04 -12.70
N SER A 115 -10.29 -3.34 -11.44
CA SER A 115 -11.38 -3.28 -10.48
C SER A 115 -11.73 -1.81 -10.28
N LYS A 116 -12.73 -1.35 -10.97
CA LYS A 116 -13.38 -0.03 -10.88
C LYS A 116 -12.67 1.11 -11.58
#